data_a0b2c7bef13627cec479cbd3b8eb2c44
#
_entry.id   a0b2c7bef13627cec479cbd3b8eb2c44
#
_cell.length_a   1.000
_cell.length_b   1.000
_cell.length_c   1.000
_cell.angle_alpha   90.00
_cell.angle_beta   90.00
_cell.angle_gamma   90.00
#
_symmetry.space_group_name_H-M   'P 1'
#
loop_
_entity.id
_entity.type
_entity.pdbx_description
1 polymer ?
#
loop_
_entity_poly.entity_id
_entity_poly.type
_entity_poly.pdbx_seq_one_letter_code
_entity_poly.pdbx_strand_id
1 'polypeptide(L)'
;MQYKFIDSHCHVHFQAYATDMDEVVQRNLAAGVGMITVGSQKTTSRTAVELAQRYEGVWASVGLHPNHLHAQTFYDDDELPPEEQATGKIKTRSEIFDPEDYRELVKDPNV
;
A
#
# COMPACT_ATOMS: atom_id res chain seq x y z
N MET A 1 5.79 14.75 -15.95
CA MET A 1 6.78 15.21 -14.95
C MET A 1 7.95 14.24 -14.93
N GLN A 2 9.15 14.75 -14.82
CA GLN A 2 10.33 13.89 -14.69
C GLN A 2 10.69 13.77 -13.20
N TYR A 3 10.73 12.54 -12.68
CA TYR A 3 11.09 12.28 -11.29
C TYR A 3 12.61 12.13 -11.14
N LYS A 4 13.16 12.65 -10.06
CA LYS A 4 14.57 12.50 -9.71
C LYS A 4 14.85 11.11 -9.14
N PHE A 5 13.88 10.59 -8.41
CA PHE A 5 13.94 9.27 -7.77
C PHE A 5 12.58 8.60 -7.85
N ILE A 6 12.60 7.28 -7.81
CA ILE A 6 11.40 6.45 -7.63
C ILE A 6 11.61 5.59 -6.38
N ASP A 7 10.72 5.77 -5.39
CA ASP A 7 10.61 4.80 -4.31
C ASP A 7 9.87 3.59 -4.86
N SER A 8 10.60 2.50 -5.06
CA SER A 8 10.07 1.30 -5.72
C SER A 8 9.29 0.37 -4.78
N HIS A 9 9.21 0.67 -3.49
CA HIS A 9 8.53 -0.19 -2.53
C HIS A 9 8.15 0.60 -1.27
N CYS A 10 7.01 1.25 -1.30
CA CYS A 10 6.45 1.91 -0.12
C CYS A 10 5.05 1.40 0.20
N HIS A 11 4.51 1.81 1.33
CA HIS A 11 3.17 1.45 1.79
C HIS A 11 2.37 2.69 2.24
N VAL A 12 2.52 3.79 1.51
CA VAL A 12 1.90 5.08 1.88
C VAL A 12 0.37 5.03 1.92
N HIS A 13 -0.24 4.02 1.28
CA HIS A 13 -1.69 3.78 1.33
C HIS A 13 -2.17 3.02 2.58
N PHE A 14 -1.25 2.55 3.43
CA PHE A 14 -1.61 1.80 4.64
C PHE A 14 -2.27 2.68 5.70
N GLN A 15 -3.03 2.05 6.60
CA GLN A 15 -3.76 2.73 7.67
C GLN A 15 -2.86 3.57 8.60
N ALA A 16 -1.57 3.24 8.71
CA ALA A 16 -0.59 4.05 9.43
C ALA A 16 -0.55 5.50 8.95
N TYR A 17 -0.87 5.75 7.67
CA TYR A 17 -0.89 7.08 7.05
C TYR A 17 -2.30 7.68 6.92
N ALA A 18 -3.30 7.08 7.55
CA ALA A 18 -4.70 7.47 7.34
C ALA A 18 -4.98 8.96 7.61
N THR A 19 -4.23 9.59 8.52
CA THR A 19 -4.43 10.99 8.90
C THR A 19 -3.66 11.99 8.03
N ASP A 20 -2.56 11.58 7.40
CA ASP A 20 -1.65 12.49 6.69
C ASP A 20 -1.18 11.96 5.32
N MET A 21 -1.85 10.94 4.79
CA MET A 21 -1.50 10.29 3.52
C MET A 21 -1.33 11.30 2.38
N ASP A 22 -2.28 12.20 2.20
CA ASP A 22 -2.24 13.17 1.11
C ASP A 22 -1.06 14.14 1.24
N GLU A 23 -0.75 14.59 2.47
CA GLU A 23 0.41 15.45 2.74
C GLU A 23 1.72 14.74 2.43
N VAL A 24 1.84 13.48 2.84
CA VAL A 24 3.04 12.67 2.59
C VAL A 24 3.24 12.47 1.09
N VAL A 25 2.19 12.10 0.37
CA VAL A 25 2.25 11.92 -1.09
C VAL A 25 2.66 13.22 -1.78
N GLN A 26 2.00 14.33 -1.48
CA GLN A 26 2.27 15.62 -2.12
C GLN A 26 3.68 16.11 -1.81
N ARG A 27 4.16 15.93 -0.59
CA ARG A 27 5.52 16.32 -0.19
C ARG A 27 6.58 15.54 -0.99
N ASN A 28 6.38 14.24 -1.18
CA ASN A 28 7.29 13.42 -1.97
C ASN A 28 7.28 13.82 -3.45
N LEU A 29 6.11 13.98 -4.04
CA LEU A 29 5.97 14.42 -5.43
C LEU A 29 6.61 15.80 -5.65
N ALA A 30 6.40 16.74 -4.73
CA ALA A 30 7.03 18.08 -4.79
C ALA A 30 8.55 18.02 -4.71
N ALA A 31 9.10 17.03 -4.01
CA ALA A 31 10.54 16.77 -3.95
C ALA A 31 11.08 16.04 -5.19
N GLY A 32 10.23 15.68 -6.14
CA GLY A 32 10.60 14.93 -7.34
C GLY A 32 10.74 13.44 -7.12
N VAL A 33 10.04 12.89 -6.13
CA VAL A 33 10.03 11.45 -5.83
C VAL A 33 8.70 10.85 -6.28
N GLY A 34 8.73 9.97 -7.27
CA GLY A 34 7.61 9.10 -7.62
C GLY A 34 7.58 7.88 -6.70
N MET A 35 6.43 7.21 -6.59
CA MET A 35 6.26 6.12 -5.63
C MET A 35 5.52 4.93 -6.25
N ILE A 36 6.00 3.71 -5.94
CA ILE A 36 5.24 2.49 -6.16
C ILE A 36 4.75 2.01 -4.80
N THR A 37 3.46 2.15 -4.55
CA THR A 37 2.85 1.70 -3.29
C THR A 37 2.38 0.26 -3.42
N VAL A 38 2.79 -0.60 -2.48
CA VAL A 38 2.72 -2.05 -2.62
C VAL A 38 1.62 -2.62 -1.72
N GLY A 39 0.62 -3.23 -2.34
CA GLY A 39 -0.43 -3.96 -1.63
C GLY A 39 0.07 -5.32 -1.12
N SER A 40 -0.48 -5.78 -0.01
CA SER A 40 -0.11 -7.04 0.63
C SER A 40 -1.26 -8.06 0.67
N GLN A 41 -2.48 -7.61 0.41
CA GLN A 41 -3.72 -8.39 0.37
C GLN A 41 -4.65 -7.81 -0.70
N LYS A 42 -5.80 -8.45 -0.94
CA LYS A 42 -6.80 -7.90 -1.88
C LYS A 42 -7.31 -6.52 -1.46
N THR A 43 -7.53 -6.28 -0.16
CA THR A 43 -8.00 -4.99 0.35
C THR A 43 -6.95 -3.89 0.21
N THR A 44 -5.72 -4.13 0.63
CA THR A 44 -4.62 -3.17 0.52
C THR A 44 -4.18 -2.99 -0.93
N SER A 45 -4.26 -4.02 -1.76
CA SER A 45 -4.02 -3.90 -3.20
C SER A 45 -5.04 -2.98 -3.87
N ARG A 46 -6.32 -3.07 -3.47
CA ARG A 46 -7.35 -2.15 -3.97
C ARG A 46 -7.08 -0.71 -3.56
N THR A 47 -6.77 -0.47 -2.29
CA THR A 47 -6.49 0.88 -1.81
C THR A 47 -5.21 1.46 -2.42
N ALA A 48 -4.21 0.62 -2.73
CA ALA A 48 -3.03 1.04 -3.47
C ALA A 48 -3.39 1.56 -4.87
N VAL A 49 -4.24 0.83 -5.60
CA VAL A 49 -4.72 1.25 -6.93
C VAL A 49 -5.53 2.53 -6.84
N GLU A 50 -6.43 2.64 -5.88
CA GLU A 50 -7.23 3.85 -5.66
C GLU A 50 -6.35 5.08 -5.40
N LEU A 51 -5.27 4.93 -4.63
CA LEU A 51 -4.31 6.01 -4.42
C LEU A 51 -3.58 6.37 -5.71
N ALA A 52 -3.12 5.36 -6.47
CA ALA A 52 -2.43 5.57 -7.74
C ALA A 52 -3.30 6.29 -8.79
N GLN A 53 -4.61 6.06 -8.77
CA GLN A 53 -5.56 6.77 -9.63
C GLN A 53 -5.70 8.26 -9.28
N ARG A 54 -5.42 8.63 -8.03
CA ARG A 54 -5.59 10.01 -7.54
C ARG A 54 -4.42 10.92 -7.86
N TYR A 55 -3.22 10.36 -8.02
CA TYR A 55 -1.99 11.13 -8.14
C TYR A 55 -1.13 10.66 -9.31
N GLU A 56 -0.82 11.55 -10.23
CA GLU A 56 0.26 11.32 -11.19
C GLU A 56 1.59 11.18 -10.45
N GLY A 57 2.35 10.12 -10.76
CA GLY A 57 3.61 9.83 -10.07
C GLY A 57 3.46 8.85 -8.91
N VAL A 58 2.26 8.31 -8.73
CA VAL A 58 2.02 7.17 -7.84
C VAL A 58 1.54 6.00 -8.67
N TRP A 59 2.19 4.86 -8.50
CA TRP A 59 1.81 3.58 -9.10
C TRP A 59 1.53 2.56 -8.01
N ALA A 60 0.86 1.49 -8.37
CA ALA A 60 0.51 0.41 -7.45
C ALA A 60 1.16 -0.91 -7.85
N SER A 61 1.52 -1.70 -6.87
CA SER A 61 1.78 -3.13 -7.02
C SER A 61 0.72 -3.89 -6.25
N VAL A 62 0.18 -4.95 -6.83
CA VAL A 62 -0.92 -5.73 -6.25
C VAL A 62 -0.51 -7.19 -6.07
N GLY A 63 -1.01 -7.83 -5.02
CA GLY A 63 -0.74 -9.23 -4.77
C GLY A 63 -0.97 -9.62 -3.31
N LEU A 64 -0.73 -10.91 -3.05
CA LEU A 64 -0.84 -11.49 -1.72
C LEU A 64 0.56 -11.73 -1.15
N HIS A 65 0.88 -11.01 -0.08
CA HIS A 65 2.16 -11.19 0.63
C HIS A 65 2.15 -12.50 1.42
N PRO A 66 3.30 -13.22 1.51
CA PRO A 66 3.39 -14.47 2.26
C PRO A 66 2.93 -14.40 3.72
N ASN A 67 3.04 -13.24 4.37
CA ASN A 67 2.55 -13.04 5.73
C ASN A 67 1.05 -13.26 5.89
N HIS A 68 0.27 -13.23 4.82
CA HIS A 68 -1.17 -13.42 4.82
C HIS A 68 -1.62 -14.81 4.35
N LEU A 69 -0.69 -15.73 4.11
CA LEU A 69 -1.02 -17.12 3.81
C LEU A 69 -1.53 -17.88 5.05
N HIS A 70 -1.07 -17.46 6.22
CA HIS A 70 -1.50 -17.97 7.51
C HIS A 70 -1.76 -16.82 8.47
N ALA A 71 -2.75 -16.96 9.36
CA ALA A 71 -2.94 -15.99 10.43
C ALA A 71 -1.72 -16.01 11.35
N GLN A 72 -1.10 -14.84 11.53
CA GLN A 72 0.10 -14.67 12.35
C GLN A 72 -0.07 -13.47 13.27
N THR A 73 0.68 -13.46 14.38
CA THR A 73 0.87 -12.27 15.19
C THR A 73 2.33 -11.85 15.06
N PHE A 74 2.58 -10.62 14.61
CA PHE A 74 3.92 -10.08 14.52
C PHE A 74 3.91 -8.56 14.78
N TYR A 75 5.10 -7.98 14.87
CA TYR A 75 5.26 -6.55 15.10
C TYR A 75 5.53 -5.85 13.76
N ASP A 76 4.49 -5.21 13.23
CA ASP A 76 4.58 -4.35 12.07
C ASP A 76 3.57 -3.21 12.24
N ASP A 77 4.06 -2.05 12.60
CA ASP A 77 3.22 -0.89 12.89
C ASP A 77 2.63 -0.25 11.62
N ASP A 78 3.21 -0.51 10.45
CA ASP A 78 2.82 0.17 9.22
C ASP A 78 1.40 -0.18 8.75
N GLU A 79 0.93 -1.38 9.04
CA GLU A 79 -0.42 -1.82 8.67
C GLU A 79 -1.50 -1.38 9.67
N LEU A 80 -1.10 -0.87 10.84
CA LEU A 80 -2.04 -0.48 11.90
C LEU A 80 -2.45 0.98 11.81
N PRO A 81 -3.69 1.33 12.16
CA PRO A 81 -4.06 2.71 12.44
C PRO A 81 -3.15 3.30 13.54
N PRO A 82 -2.84 4.61 13.50
CA PRO A 82 -1.95 5.23 14.50
C PRO A 82 -2.32 4.97 15.95
N GLU A 83 -3.60 4.88 16.26
CA GLU A 83 -4.12 4.61 17.61
C GLU A 83 -3.82 3.18 18.10
N GLU A 84 -3.57 2.23 17.18
CA GLU A 84 -3.28 0.83 17.49
C GLU A 84 -1.79 0.52 17.50
N GLN A 85 -0.95 1.38 16.93
CA GLN A 85 0.50 1.17 16.84
C GLN A 85 1.17 1.10 18.21
N ALA A 86 0.60 1.71 19.24
CA ALA A 86 1.13 1.69 20.59
C ALA A 86 1.24 0.29 21.20
N THR A 87 0.49 -0.69 20.69
CA THR A 87 0.55 -2.08 21.16
C THR A 87 1.68 -2.89 20.51
N GLY A 88 2.19 -2.45 19.36
CA GLY A 88 3.27 -3.09 18.61
C GLY A 88 2.95 -4.50 18.10
N LYS A 89 1.68 -4.94 18.18
CA LYS A 89 1.26 -6.29 17.75
C LYS A 89 0.25 -6.19 16.65
N ILE A 90 0.57 -6.84 15.52
CA ILE A 90 -0.37 -7.08 14.43
C ILE A 90 -0.77 -8.54 14.42
N LYS A 91 -2.08 -8.78 14.37
CA LYS A 91 -2.63 -10.08 14.02
C LYS A 91 -3.01 -10.06 12.55
N THR A 92 -2.22 -10.72 11.70
CA THR A 92 -2.52 -10.80 10.28
C THR A 92 -3.76 -11.67 10.05
N ARG A 93 -4.59 -11.23 9.11
CA ARG A 93 -5.65 -12.05 8.56
C ARG A 93 -5.07 -12.97 7.49
N SER A 94 -5.44 -14.24 7.52
CA SER A 94 -5.14 -15.15 6.43
C SER A 94 -6.05 -14.83 5.23
N GLU A 95 -5.51 -14.98 4.04
CA GLU A 95 -6.23 -14.85 2.79
C GLU A 95 -5.92 -16.06 1.91
N ILE A 96 -6.96 -16.65 1.30
CA ILE A 96 -6.78 -17.66 0.27
C ILE A 96 -6.58 -16.90 -1.04
N PHE A 97 -5.48 -17.16 -1.74
CA PHE A 97 -5.19 -16.52 -3.01
C PHE A 97 -6.23 -16.93 -4.07
N ASP A 98 -6.94 -15.94 -4.57
CA ASP A 98 -7.85 -16.09 -5.71
C ASP A 98 -7.42 -15.08 -6.79
N PRO A 99 -6.99 -15.55 -7.98
CA PRO A 99 -6.61 -14.65 -9.08
C PRO A 99 -7.68 -13.63 -9.44
N GLU A 100 -8.96 -13.98 -9.27
CA GLU A 100 -10.08 -13.09 -9.60
C GLU A 100 -10.12 -11.83 -8.72
N ASP A 101 -9.62 -11.92 -7.46
CA ASP A 101 -9.53 -10.77 -6.57
C ASP A 101 -8.61 -9.68 -7.12
N TYR A 102 -7.66 -10.05 -7.97
CA TYR A 102 -6.63 -9.15 -8.52
C TYR A 102 -6.82 -8.84 -10.00
N ARG A 103 -7.60 -9.65 -10.72
CA ARG A 103 -7.74 -9.55 -12.18
C ARG A 103 -8.22 -8.18 -12.66
N GLU A 104 -9.18 -7.58 -11.97
CA GLU A 104 -9.66 -6.25 -12.33
C GLU A 104 -8.64 -5.16 -11.95
N LEU A 105 -7.92 -5.35 -10.85
CA LEU A 105 -6.90 -4.39 -10.39
C LEU A 105 -5.75 -4.27 -11.39
N VAL A 106 -5.26 -5.39 -11.95
CA VAL A 106 -4.12 -5.37 -12.88
C VAL A 106 -4.46 -4.79 -14.25
N LYS A 107 -5.73 -4.49 -14.52
CA LYS A 107 -6.14 -3.79 -15.75
C LYS A 107 -5.91 -2.28 -15.65
N ASP A 108 -5.74 -1.75 -14.45
CA ASP A 108 -5.50 -0.33 -14.26
C ASP A 108 -4.12 0.05 -14.83
N PRO A 109 -4.01 1.14 -15.60
CA PRO A 109 -2.74 1.55 -16.22
C PRO A 109 -1.69 2.00 -15.21
N ASN A 110 -2.06 2.20 -13.94
CA ASN A 110 -1.13 2.58 -12.87
C ASN A 110 -0.61 1.38 -12.06
N VAL A 111 -0.95 0.14 -12.46
CA VAL A 111 -0.48 -1.12 -11.85
C VAL A 111 0.66 -1.71 -12.64
#